data_63f7be740f22c2f4a245a5d6e755a247
#
_entry.id   63f7be740f22c2f4a245a5d6e755a247
#
_cell.length_a   1.000
_cell.length_b   1.000
_cell.length_c   1.000
_cell.angle_alpha   90.00
_cell.angle_beta   90.00
_cell.angle_gamma   90.00
#
_symmetry.space_group_name_H-M   'P 1'
#
loop_
_entity.id
_entity.type
_entity.pdbx_description
1 polymer ?
#
loop_
_entity_poly.entity_id
_entity_poly.type
_entity_poly.pdbx_seq_one_letter_code
_entity_poly.pdbx_strand_id
1 'polypeptide(L)'
;MKRRFSDMVPALLLWAMLSIFLWSLVFNFLTDVPASEKLVLFIDAPLTEETRLAVQLEDVTDEHIQMVQVRSFDYAMMSSHEIENADLYIIGESSIAEYGDWFAPLPEALRTGTLLEGDGQPIGVKVWDAASGKGVAVEVIGYAHPSKVVEDHYLLVGKNSLHVQSHENAVDDEAVNCALVLLK
;
A
#
# COMPACT_ATOMS: atom_id res chain seq x y z
N MET A 1 -11.96 -4.78 59.42
CA MET A 1 -12.65 -5.50 58.30
C MET A 1 -11.61 -6.01 57.34
N LYS A 2 -11.37 -7.31 57.28
CA LYS A 2 -10.49 -7.92 56.27
C LYS A 2 -11.29 -8.01 54.95
N ARG A 3 -11.03 -7.11 53.99
CA ARG A 3 -11.57 -7.25 52.65
C ARG A 3 -11.09 -8.63 52.11
N ARG A 4 -12.01 -9.46 51.67
CA ARG A 4 -11.67 -10.75 51.11
C ARG A 4 -10.96 -10.48 49.77
N PHE A 5 -9.91 -11.25 49.49
CA PHE A 5 -9.14 -11.12 48.25
C PHE A 5 -10.03 -11.20 46.99
N SER A 6 -11.10 -11.99 47.08
CA SER A 6 -12.13 -12.09 46.03
C SER A 6 -12.81 -10.76 45.68
N ASP A 7 -12.91 -9.82 46.63
CA ASP A 7 -13.58 -8.54 46.38
C ASP A 7 -12.67 -7.55 45.63
N MET A 8 -11.36 -7.84 45.60
CA MET A 8 -10.35 -7.05 44.87
C MET A 8 -10.12 -7.53 43.42
N VAL A 9 -10.45 -8.79 43.12
CA VAL A 9 -10.22 -9.40 41.81
C VAL A 9 -10.84 -8.61 40.65
N PRO A 10 -12.12 -8.16 40.74
CA PRO A 10 -12.72 -7.37 39.66
C PRO A 10 -11.98 -6.05 39.39
N ALA A 11 -11.59 -5.36 40.47
CA ALA A 11 -10.84 -4.11 40.36
C ALA A 11 -9.46 -4.31 39.77
N LEU A 12 -8.76 -5.37 40.16
CA LEU A 12 -7.46 -5.73 39.57
C LEU A 12 -7.56 -6.10 38.10
N LEU A 13 -8.59 -6.83 37.69
CA LEU A 13 -8.84 -7.16 36.28
C LEU A 13 -9.13 -5.91 35.48
N LEU A 14 -9.95 -5.01 35.98
CA LEU A 14 -10.23 -3.72 35.31
C LEU A 14 -8.97 -2.89 35.14
N TRP A 15 -8.13 -2.79 36.15
CA TRP A 15 -6.83 -2.10 36.08
C TRP A 15 -5.87 -2.76 35.10
N ALA A 16 -5.82 -4.09 35.07
CA ALA A 16 -4.99 -4.83 34.11
C ALA A 16 -5.44 -4.56 32.67
N MET A 17 -6.75 -4.64 32.38
CA MET A 17 -7.30 -4.31 31.07
C MET A 17 -7.02 -2.87 30.65
N LEU A 18 -7.21 -1.91 31.56
CA LEU A 18 -6.93 -0.50 31.32
C LEU A 18 -5.44 -0.28 31.02
N SER A 19 -4.56 -0.94 31.77
CA SER A 19 -3.11 -0.86 31.56
C SER A 19 -2.69 -1.44 30.20
N ILE A 20 -3.24 -2.59 29.80
CA ILE A 20 -2.97 -3.20 28.50
C ILE A 20 -3.44 -2.26 27.38
N PHE A 21 -4.62 -1.69 27.51
CA PHE A 21 -5.16 -0.75 26.54
C PHE A 21 -4.29 0.51 26.41
N LEU A 22 -3.91 1.12 27.53
CA LEU A 22 -3.03 2.30 27.54
C LEU A 22 -1.65 1.99 26.96
N TRP A 23 -1.06 0.85 27.33
CA TRP A 23 0.22 0.43 26.76
C TRP A 23 0.14 0.16 25.26
N SER A 24 -0.95 -0.44 24.79
CA SER A 24 -1.16 -0.64 23.36
C SER A 24 -1.24 0.69 22.60
N LEU A 25 -1.95 1.69 23.14
CA LEU A 25 -2.00 3.02 22.54
C LEU A 25 -0.63 3.71 22.52
N VAL A 26 0.08 3.68 23.67
CA VAL A 26 1.43 4.29 23.78
C VAL A 26 2.40 3.59 22.84
N PHE A 27 2.36 2.27 22.77
CA PHE A 27 3.25 1.48 21.90
C PHE A 27 2.98 1.80 20.43
N ASN A 28 1.73 1.80 20.00
CA ASN A 28 1.38 2.16 18.63
C ASN A 28 1.86 3.57 18.29
N PHE A 29 1.65 4.54 19.18
CA PHE A 29 2.09 5.92 18.95
C PHE A 29 3.63 6.07 18.86
N LEU A 30 4.38 5.26 19.62
CA LEU A 30 5.85 5.29 19.63
C LEU A 30 6.50 4.47 18.51
N THR A 31 5.77 3.50 17.94
CA THR A 31 6.30 2.58 16.91
C THR A 31 5.73 2.82 15.54
N ASP A 32 4.70 3.67 15.41
CA ASP A 32 4.12 4.00 14.13
C ASP A 32 5.04 4.96 13.36
N VAL A 33 5.39 4.57 12.15
CA VAL A 33 6.22 5.40 11.26
C VAL A 33 5.33 6.49 10.67
N PRO A 34 5.75 7.77 10.71
CA PRO A 34 5.01 8.87 10.07
C PRO A 34 4.73 8.58 8.59
N ALA A 35 3.59 9.03 8.10
CA ALA A 35 3.23 8.84 6.68
C ALA A 35 4.26 9.43 5.72
N SER A 36 4.98 10.50 6.12
CA SER A 36 6.05 11.11 5.33
C SER A 36 7.37 10.31 5.30
N GLU A 37 7.45 9.22 6.05
CA GLU A 37 8.62 8.34 6.15
C GLU A 37 8.25 6.89 5.81
N LYS A 38 7.03 6.69 5.27
CA LYS A 38 6.45 5.39 4.97
C LYS A 38 5.87 5.38 3.56
N LEU A 39 6.38 4.49 2.71
CA LEU A 39 5.84 4.27 1.37
C LEU A 39 4.94 3.03 1.36
N VAL A 40 3.75 3.16 0.78
CA VAL A 40 2.74 2.11 0.75
C VAL A 40 2.40 1.72 -0.68
N LEU A 41 2.58 0.41 -1.00
CA LEU A 41 2.21 -0.19 -2.27
C LEU A 41 1.11 -1.24 -2.05
N PHE A 42 -0.04 -1.08 -2.70
CA PHE A 42 -1.10 -2.09 -2.73
C PHE A 42 -1.10 -2.86 -4.04
N ILE A 43 -1.26 -4.19 -3.95
CA ILE A 43 -1.26 -5.09 -5.09
C ILE A 43 -2.52 -5.97 -5.06
N ASP A 44 -3.35 -5.90 -6.10
CA ASP A 44 -4.54 -6.74 -6.27
C ASP A 44 -4.19 -8.10 -6.89
N ALA A 45 -3.19 -8.76 -6.29
CA ALA A 45 -2.82 -10.11 -6.63
C ALA A 45 -2.19 -10.78 -5.41
N PRO A 46 -2.24 -12.13 -5.32
CA PRO A 46 -1.53 -12.85 -4.27
C PRO A 46 -0.02 -12.58 -4.38
N LEU A 47 0.60 -12.36 -3.24
CA LEU A 47 2.05 -12.18 -3.13
C LEU A 47 2.68 -13.47 -2.64
N THR A 48 3.70 -13.96 -3.35
CA THR A 48 4.44 -15.16 -2.95
C THR A 48 5.49 -14.83 -1.89
N GLU A 49 6.16 -13.67 -2.03
CA GLU A 49 7.23 -13.21 -1.15
C GLU A 49 7.11 -11.70 -0.91
N GLU A 50 6.11 -11.30 -0.12
CA GLU A 50 5.83 -9.90 0.22
C GLU A 50 7.06 -9.16 0.76
N THR A 51 7.77 -9.80 1.70
CA THR A 51 8.97 -9.23 2.32
C THR A 51 10.10 -9.00 1.30
N ARG A 52 10.25 -9.88 0.31
CA ARG A 52 11.28 -9.74 -0.72
C ARG A 52 11.04 -8.51 -1.58
N LEU A 53 9.79 -8.28 -1.98
CA LEU A 53 9.44 -7.10 -2.77
C LEU A 53 9.62 -5.82 -1.96
N ALA A 54 9.21 -5.81 -0.68
CA ALA A 54 9.42 -4.67 0.20
C ALA A 54 10.91 -4.32 0.33
N VAL A 55 11.77 -5.30 0.61
CA VAL A 55 13.23 -5.09 0.72
C VAL A 55 13.83 -4.58 -0.60
N GLN A 56 13.40 -5.10 -1.74
CA GLN A 56 13.88 -4.62 -3.05
C GLN A 56 13.51 -3.15 -3.31
N LEU A 57 12.37 -2.70 -2.81
CA LEU A 57 11.95 -1.31 -2.90
C LEU A 57 12.65 -0.43 -1.86
N GLU A 58 12.88 -0.93 -0.64
CA GLU A 58 13.67 -0.24 0.38
C GLU A 58 15.10 0.07 -0.09
N ASP A 59 15.72 -0.85 -0.83
CA ASP A 59 17.09 -0.68 -1.36
C ASP A 59 17.22 0.51 -2.34
N VAL A 60 16.12 1.05 -2.84
CA VAL A 60 16.12 2.14 -3.84
C VAL A 60 15.51 3.43 -3.32
N THR A 61 14.98 3.44 -2.10
CA THR A 61 14.50 4.64 -1.42
C THR A 61 15.61 5.34 -0.67
N ASP A 62 15.45 6.65 -0.46
CA ASP A 62 16.36 7.45 0.34
C ASP A 62 16.26 7.08 1.84
N GLU A 63 17.32 7.41 2.60
CA GLU A 63 17.44 7.09 4.04
C GLU A 63 16.30 7.66 4.91
N HIS A 64 15.56 8.65 4.43
CA HIS A 64 14.43 9.20 5.18
C HIS A 64 13.17 8.31 5.13
N ILE A 65 13.05 7.41 4.15
CA ILE A 65 11.99 6.40 4.13
C ILE A 65 12.37 5.26 5.07
N GLN A 66 11.70 5.20 6.21
CA GLN A 66 11.96 4.19 7.25
C GLN A 66 11.25 2.86 6.99
N MET A 67 10.22 2.86 6.14
CA MET A 67 9.42 1.67 5.90
C MET A 67 8.82 1.67 4.50
N VAL A 68 9.04 0.61 3.75
CA VAL A 68 8.27 0.29 2.55
C VAL A 68 7.30 -0.84 2.87
N GLN A 69 6.02 -0.57 2.71
CA GLN A 69 4.97 -1.52 3.02
C GLN A 69 4.30 -1.99 1.74
N VAL A 70 4.46 -3.28 1.44
CA VAL A 70 3.77 -3.94 0.34
C VAL A 70 2.61 -4.73 0.91
N ARG A 71 1.40 -4.54 0.40
CA ARG A 71 0.21 -5.24 0.87
C ARG A 71 -0.64 -5.73 -0.27
N SER A 72 -1.30 -6.86 -0.06
CA SER A 72 -2.33 -7.32 -0.97
C SER A 72 -3.54 -6.37 -0.92
N PHE A 73 -4.02 -5.96 -2.09
CA PHE A 73 -5.23 -5.16 -2.22
C PHE A 73 -6.44 -6.05 -1.92
N ASP A 74 -6.99 -5.95 -0.73
CA ASP A 74 -8.14 -6.74 -0.28
C ASP A 74 -9.34 -5.82 -0.03
N TYR A 75 -10.51 -6.22 -0.52
CA TYR A 75 -11.78 -5.51 -0.33
C TYR A 75 -12.09 -5.20 1.14
N ALA A 76 -11.70 -6.09 2.07
CA ALA A 76 -11.87 -5.88 3.49
C ALA A 76 -11.06 -4.69 4.06
N MET A 77 -10.03 -4.26 3.37
CA MET A 77 -9.16 -3.15 3.76
C MET A 77 -9.64 -1.79 3.22
N MET A 78 -10.60 -1.77 2.29
CA MET A 78 -11.06 -0.55 1.60
C MET A 78 -11.73 0.49 2.49
N SER A 79 -12.05 0.15 3.72
CA SER A 79 -12.56 1.10 4.72
C SER A 79 -11.46 1.79 5.51
N SER A 80 -10.20 1.47 5.26
CA SER A 80 -9.07 2.08 5.99
C SER A 80 -8.52 3.29 5.25
N HIS A 81 -8.24 4.36 5.99
CA HIS A 81 -7.56 5.55 5.45
C HIS A 81 -6.18 5.24 4.84
N GLU A 82 -5.57 4.12 5.20
CA GLU A 82 -4.28 3.71 4.63
C GLU A 82 -4.36 3.42 3.13
N ILE A 83 -5.48 2.84 2.65
CA ILE A 83 -5.64 2.54 1.23
C ILE A 83 -5.83 3.82 0.42
N GLU A 84 -6.65 4.75 0.90
CA GLU A 84 -6.89 6.02 0.21
C GLU A 84 -5.63 6.89 0.13
N ASN A 85 -4.67 6.68 1.05
CA ASN A 85 -3.42 7.43 1.14
C ASN A 85 -2.21 6.60 0.71
N ALA A 86 -2.42 5.46 0.04
CA ALA A 86 -1.30 4.72 -0.50
C ALA A 86 -0.65 5.46 -1.67
N ASP A 87 0.64 5.22 -1.83
CA ASP A 87 1.46 5.91 -2.83
C ASP A 87 1.34 5.26 -4.21
N LEU A 88 1.33 3.94 -4.23
CA LEU A 88 1.28 3.14 -5.46
C LEU A 88 0.25 2.03 -5.34
N TYR A 89 -0.36 1.70 -6.50
CA TYR A 89 -1.29 0.58 -6.65
C TYR A 89 -0.91 -0.25 -7.87
N ILE A 90 -0.99 -1.57 -7.73
CA ILE A 90 -1.00 -2.51 -8.86
C ILE A 90 -2.33 -3.23 -8.81
N ILE A 91 -3.26 -2.88 -9.67
CA ILE A 91 -4.63 -3.41 -9.63
C ILE A 91 -5.13 -3.80 -11.04
N GLY A 92 -6.08 -4.71 -11.06
CA GLY A 92 -6.74 -5.16 -12.29
C GLY A 92 -7.64 -4.07 -12.89
N GLU A 93 -7.86 -4.16 -14.21
CA GLU A 93 -8.64 -3.17 -14.96
C GLU A 93 -10.07 -2.98 -14.42
N SER A 94 -10.70 -4.06 -13.97
CA SER A 94 -12.05 -4.01 -13.38
C SER A 94 -12.12 -3.19 -12.10
N SER A 95 -11.10 -3.28 -11.26
CA SER A 95 -11.00 -2.52 -10.00
C SER A 95 -10.74 -1.03 -10.24
N ILE A 96 -10.04 -0.68 -11.32
CA ILE A 96 -9.76 0.73 -11.66
C ILE A 96 -11.04 1.50 -11.93
N ALA A 97 -12.01 0.89 -12.61
CA ALA A 97 -13.29 1.53 -12.90
C ALA A 97 -14.10 1.86 -11.64
N GLU A 98 -13.93 1.07 -10.58
CA GLU A 98 -14.61 1.24 -9.29
C GLU A 98 -13.95 2.32 -8.43
N TYR A 99 -12.62 2.43 -8.48
CA TYR A 99 -11.82 3.31 -7.59
C TYR A 99 -11.12 4.47 -8.31
N GLY A 100 -11.59 4.85 -9.49
CA GLY A 100 -10.95 5.87 -10.33
C GLY A 100 -10.65 7.21 -9.64
N ASP A 101 -11.46 7.60 -8.66
CA ASP A 101 -11.29 8.83 -7.89
C ASP A 101 -10.06 8.82 -6.95
N TRP A 102 -9.45 7.67 -6.73
CA TRP A 102 -8.29 7.51 -5.84
C TRP A 102 -6.95 7.74 -6.55
N PHE A 103 -6.97 7.79 -7.89
CA PHE A 103 -5.76 7.84 -8.68
C PHE A 103 -5.48 9.23 -9.21
N ALA A 104 -4.21 9.58 -9.24
CA ALA A 104 -3.70 10.80 -9.84
C ALA A 104 -3.29 10.56 -11.30
N PRO A 105 -3.19 11.61 -12.11
CA PRO A 105 -2.52 11.55 -13.39
C PRO A 105 -1.10 11.03 -13.23
N LEU A 106 -0.70 10.12 -14.13
CA LEU A 106 0.60 9.48 -14.07
C LEU A 106 1.73 10.50 -14.30
N PRO A 107 2.75 10.57 -13.42
CA PRO A 107 3.92 11.40 -13.63
C PRO A 107 4.61 11.11 -14.97
N GLU A 108 5.20 12.12 -15.60
CA GLU A 108 5.80 11.98 -16.93
C GLU A 108 6.88 10.89 -16.99
N ALA A 109 7.67 10.76 -15.92
CA ALA A 109 8.71 9.75 -15.79
C ALA A 109 8.19 8.30 -15.90
N LEU A 110 6.92 8.06 -15.51
CA LEU A 110 6.29 6.74 -15.53
C LEU A 110 5.50 6.45 -16.81
N ARG A 111 5.39 7.41 -17.74
CA ARG A 111 4.64 7.25 -19.00
C ARG A 111 5.38 6.41 -20.00
N THR A 112 5.56 5.13 -19.69
CA THR A 112 6.29 4.15 -20.53
C THR A 112 5.37 3.00 -20.94
N GLY A 113 5.59 2.42 -22.11
CA GLY A 113 4.82 1.26 -22.56
C GLY A 113 3.35 1.55 -22.88
N THR A 114 2.45 0.64 -22.48
CA THR A 114 1.00 0.77 -22.70
C THR A 114 0.37 1.56 -21.56
N LEU A 115 -0.25 2.69 -21.89
CA LEU A 115 -0.87 3.58 -20.91
C LEU A 115 -2.38 3.33 -20.82
N LEU A 116 -2.93 3.51 -19.62
CA LEU A 116 -4.34 3.58 -19.35
C LEU A 116 -4.75 5.05 -19.26
N GLU A 117 -5.76 5.43 -20.05
CA GLU A 117 -6.29 6.78 -20.08
C GLU A 117 -7.49 6.91 -19.13
N GLY A 118 -7.51 7.98 -18.34
CA GLY A 118 -8.66 8.40 -17.53
C GLY A 118 -8.87 9.90 -17.68
N ASP A 119 -10.08 10.34 -17.97
CA ASP A 119 -10.45 11.75 -18.18
C ASP A 119 -9.54 12.51 -19.17
N GLY A 120 -9.05 11.80 -20.19
CA GLY A 120 -8.17 12.36 -21.24
C GLY A 120 -6.71 12.56 -20.79
N GLN A 121 -6.30 11.94 -19.69
CA GLN A 121 -4.93 11.92 -19.21
C GLN A 121 -4.48 10.49 -18.86
N PRO A 122 -3.20 10.15 -19.02
CA PRO A 122 -2.68 8.87 -18.57
C PRO A 122 -2.72 8.78 -17.05
N ILE A 123 -3.40 7.76 -16.52
CA ILE A 123 -3.55 7.49 -15.08
C ILE A 123 -2.78 6.25 -14.64
N GLY A 124 -2.44 5.34 -15.57
CA GLY A 124 -1.74 4.11 -15.24
C GLY A 124 -0.85 3.61 -16.37
N VAL A 125 0.11 2.78 -16.03
CA VAL A 125 0.95 2.04 -16.96
C VAL A 125 0.73 0.54 -16.78
N LYS A 126 0.56 -0.19 -17.89
CA LYS A 126 0.33 -1.64 -17.87
C LYS A 126 1.59 -2.35 -17.36
N VAL A 127 1.41 -3.13 -16.30
CA VAL A 127 2.47 -3.95 -15.67
C VAL A 127 2.28 -5.44 -15.89
N TRP A 128 1.08 -5.87 -16.27
CA TRP A 128 0.78 -7.25 -16.63
C TRP A 128 -0.20 -7.27 -17.80
N ASP A 129 0.08 -8.12 -18.77
CA ASP A 129 -0.77 -8.34 -19.94
C ASP A 129 -1.37 -9.76 -19.88
N ALA A 130 -2.68 -9.84 -19.71
CA ALA A 130 -3.42 -11.08 -19.55
C ALA A 130 -3.36 -11.97 -20.79
N ALA A 131 -3.29 -11.38 -22.00
CA ALA A 131 -3.30 -12.12 -23.24
C ALA A 131 -1.97 -12.84 -23.50
N SER A 132 -0.85 -12.21 -23.14
CA SER A 132 0.50 -12.79 -23.33
C SER A 132 1.02 -13.52 -22.08
N GLY A 133 0.43 -13.28 -20.91
CA GLY A 133 0.91 -13.81 -19.64
C GLY A 133 2.26 -13.21 -19.21
N LYS A 134 2.59 -12.02 -19.69
CA LYS A 134 3.87 -11.35 -19.41
C LYS A 134 3.65 -10.09 -18.61
N GLY A 135 4.60 -9.79 -17.73
CA GLY A 135 4.55 -8.59 -16.91
C GLY A 135 5.76 -8.43 -16.02
N VAL A 136 5.70 -7.43 -15.14
CA VAL A 136 6.75 -7.10 -14.18
C VAL A 136 6.59 -7.91 -12.90
N ALA A 137 7.69 -8.18 -12.21
CA ALA A 137 7.71 -8.84 -10.90
C ALA A 137 6.89 -10.14 -10.81
N VAL A 138 6.74 -10.88 -11.91
CA VAL A 138 5.94 -12.12 -12.01
C VAL A 138 6.44 -13.24 -11.10
N GLU A 139 7.67 -13.15 -10.61
CA GLU A 139 8.25 -14.09 -9.64
C GLU A 139 7.64 -13.93 -8.24
N VAL A 140 7.12 -12.75 -7.94
CA VAL A 140 6.62 -12.35 -6.62
C VAL A 140 5.13 -12.11 -6.63
N ILE A 141 4.58 -11.58 -7.76
CA ILE A 141 3.18 -11.21 -7.91
C ILE A 141 2.45 -12.28 -8.73
N GLY A 142 1.47 -12.91 -8.12
CA GLY A 142 0.65 -13.94 -8.75
C GLY A 142 -0.55 -13.39 -9.53
N TYR A 143 -0.33 -12.71 -10.64
CA TYR A 143 -1.39 -12.09 -11.46
C TYR A 143 -2.46 -13.07 -11.96
N ALA A 144 -2.05 -14.28 -12.34
CA ALA A 144 -2.94 -15.33 -12.85
C ALA A 144 -3.41 -16.26 -11.73
N HIS A 145 -4.14 -15.73 -10.73
CA HIS A 145 -4.66 -16.56 -9.65
C HIS A 145 -5.98 -17.24 -10.05
N PRO A 146 -6.15 -18.55 -9.78
CA PRO A 146 -7.34 -19.31 -10.20
C PRO A 146 -8.68 -18.80 -9.66
N SER A 147 -8.67 -18.03 -8.55
CA SER A 147 -9.88 -17.49 -7.94
C SER A 147 -10.29 -16.12 -8.48
N LYS A 148 -9.49 -15.51 -9.36
CA LYS A 148 -9.76 -14.19 -9.94
C LYS A 148 -9.91 -14.27 -11.45
N VAL A 149 -10.60 -13.30 -12.02
CA VAL A 149 -10.63 -13.10 -13.48
C VAL A 149 -9.23 -12.71 -13.93
N VAL A 150 -8.73 -13.37 -14.97
CA VAL A 150 -7.44 -13.01 -15.56
C VAL A 150 -7.64 -11.77 -16.41
N GLU A 151 -7.13 -10.65 -15.97
CA GLU A 151 -7.25 -9.35 -16.60
C GLU A 151 -5.94 -8.58 -16.58
N ASP A 152 -5.84 -7.54 -17.39
CA ASP A 152 -4.68 -6.67 -17.40
C ASP A 152 -4.53 -5.95 -16.06
N HIS A 153 -3.28 -5.80 -15.59
CA HIS A 153 -2.98 -5.04 -14.37
C HIS A 153 -2.17 -3.80 -14.71
N TYR A 154 -2.46 -2.76 -13.97
CA TYR A 154 -1.85 -1.45 -14.16
C TYR A 154 -1.23 -0.96 -12.86
N LEU A 155 -0.07 -0.30 -12.99
CA LEU A 155 0.53 0.50 -11.93
C LEU A 155 -0.08 1.90 -11.98
N LEU A 156 -0.63 2.34 -10.87
CA LEU A 156 -1.25 3.65 -10.71
C LEU A 156 -0.63 4.36 -9.52
N VAL A 157 -0.75 5.67 -9.50
CA VAL A 157 -0.26 6.55 -8.44
C VAL A 157 -1.43 7.04 -7.61
N GLY A 158 -1.29 6.99 -6.29
CA GLY A 158 -2.30 7.46 -5.36
C GLY A 158 -2.44 8.99 -5.38
N LYS A 159 -3.67 9.49 -5.42
CA LYS A 159 -3.98 10.93 -5.45
C LYS A 159 -3.48 11.67 -4.20
N ASN A 160 -3.48 11.01 -3.06
CA ASN A 160 -3.08 11.56 -1.77
C ASN A 160 -1.63 11.21 -1.39
N SER A 161 -0.85 10.61 -2.31
CA SER A 161 0.54 10.26 -2.05
C SER A 161 1.35 11.48 -1.65
N LEU A 162 2.15 11.33 -0.59
CA LEU A 162 3.12 12.33 -0.12
C LEU A 162 4.47 12.19 -0.84
N HIS A 163 4.67 11.11 -1.59
CA HIS A 163 5.92 10.71 -2.22
C HIS A 163 5.90 10.84 -3.75
N VAL A 164 5.10 11.78 -4.25
CA VAL A 164 5.02 12.15 -5.68
C VAL A 164 5.10 13.66 -5.82
N GLN A 165 6.22 14.18 -6.26
CA GLN A 165 6.55 15.61 -6.27
C GLN A 165 5.55 16.49 -7.06
N SER A 166 4.79 15.93 -7.99
CA SER A 166 3.74 16.65 -8.70
C SER A 166 2.49 16.95 -7.86
N HIS A 167 2.38 16.40 -6.65
CA HIS A 167 1.27 16.63 -5.74
C HIS A 167 1.50 17.82 -4.82
N GLU A 168 0.42 18.51 -4.42
CA GLU A 168 0.47 19.76 -3.65
C GLU A 168 1.18 19.63 -2.29
N ASN A 169 1.06 18.46 -1.62
CA ASN A 169 1.63 18.20 -0.29
C ASN A 169 2.81 17.24 -0.32
N ALA A 170 3.42 17.04 -1.48
CA ALA A 170 4.51 16.08 -1.63
C ALA A 170 5.75 16.48 -0.81
N VAL A 171 6.37 15.48 -0.19
CA VAL A 171 7.63 15.62 0.55
C VAL A 171 8.83 15.33 -0.35
N ASP A 172 8.66 14.36 -1.27
CA ASP A 172 9.72 13.83 -2.14
C ASP A 172 9.12 13.18 -3.41
N ASP A 173 9.90 12.37 -4.12
CA ASP A 173 9.51 11.65 -5.34
C ASP A 173 9.79 10.13 -5.24
N GLU A 174 9.86 9.58 -4.02
CA GLU A 174 10.27 8.21 -3.76
C GLU A 174 9.29 7.17 -4.31
N ALA A 175 8.00 7.48 -4.39
CA ALA A 175 7.03 6.60 -5.04
C ALA A 175 7.34 6.43 -6.53
N VAL A 176 7.79 7.49 -7.20
CA VAL A 176 8.19 7.43 -8.61
C VAL A 176 9.46 6.59 -8.78
N ASN A 177 10.43 6.73 -7.88
CA ASN A 177 11.66 5.92 -7.89
C ASN A 177 11.33 4.42 -7.74
N CYS A 178 10.49 4.07 -6.77
CA CYS A 178 10.00 2.70 -6.58
C CYS A 178 9.25 2.17 -7.81
N ALA A 179 8.36 2.98 -8.38
CA ALA A 179 7.62 2.61 -9.59
C ALA A 179 8.55 2.34 -10.79
N LEU A 180 9.58 3.16 -10.97
CA LEU A 180 10.59 2.96 -12.03
C LEU A 180 11.37 1.65 -11.86
N VAL A 181 11.61 1.21 -10.64
CA VAL A 181 12.24 -0.09 -10.36
C VAL A 181 11.29 -1.24 -10.68
N LEU A 182 10.02 -1.11 -10.34
CA LEU A 182 9.00 -2.10 -10.68
C LEU A 182 8.80 -2.27 -12.19
N LEU A 183 9.02 -1.21 -12.98
CA LEU A 183 8.83 -1.21 -14.44
C LEU A 183 10.04 -1.73 -15.24
N LYS A 184 11.13 -2.09 -14.59
CA LYS A 184 12.34 -2.67 -15.22
C LYS A 184 12.26 -4.19 -15.32
#